data_10b1ebf201974f0eb1ffe17a0158f7fe
#
_entry.id   10b1ebf201974f0eb1ffe17a0158f7fe
#
_cell.length_a   1.000
_cell.length_b   1.000
_cell.length_c   1.000
_cell.angle_alpha   90.00
_cell.angle_beta   90.00
_cell.angle_gamma   90.00
#
_symmetry.space_group_name_H-M   'P 1'
#
loop_
_entity.id
_entity.type
_entity.pdbx_description
1 polymer ?
#
loop_
_entity_poly.entity_id
_entity_poly.type
_entity_poly.pdbx_seq_one_letter_code
_entity_poly.pdbx_strand_id
1 'polypeptide(L)'
;INISPSLSFSGRTYLSRERLSWDNTQQAERRDTTYGFYNLYDWNASMSFNTTLYGFYKPWSKLFGSRIQAIRHVFKPSMSFSYAPDFTTRSYGYVTSYVRTDKDGKVSTVDYSPYASGLYGYPSGKRQGSINMSISNNVEMKIKSDADTSGFRKISLIDELSASMSYNLATDFQPWSDLSTNVRLRLSPRYTFSMAARFATYAYEFDKDGKVIVGNTTEWSHGRFGRFQGMSQNISYTLDNKKMSTFFGLLAGRGWDKVWEGIAGKRKEEDKRPNHKDDSDQLEDEEEANTDPMLRKNRDKKNEKKVSADVDEDGYLAFSLPWSLTFSYGVTMAEDRSKPINTRNMRYPYSFTQTLNFSGNITLAKGWNINFSSGYDFNYKKLSMTTASLSRDLHCFEMSCSIVLLPYSSFNFSFRARAAELADALKY
;
A
#
# COMPACT_ATOMS: atom_id res chain seq x y z
N ILE A 1 20.25 8.79 15.12
CA ILE A 1 20.27 8.96 13.64
C ILE A 1 20.96 7.74 13.06
N ASN A 2 20.30 7.08 12.11
CA ASN A 2 20.86 5.98 11.35
C ASN A 2 21.27 6.49 9.97
N ILE A 3 22.53 6.27 9.60
CA ILE A 3 23.11 6.66 8.30
C ILE A 3 23.56 5.38 7.61
N SER A 4 23.01 5.12 6.43
CA SER A 4 23.29 3.89 5.68
C SER A 4 23.82 4.27 4.28
N PRO A 5 25.15 4.37 4.12
CA PRO A 5 25.74 4.51 2.80
C PRO A 5 25.70 3.17 2.06
N SER A 6 25.53 3.19 0.76
CA SER A 6 25.58 2.03 -0.12
C SER A 6 26.26 2.42 -1.44
N LEU A 7 27.17 1.58 -1.88
CA LEU A 7 27.83 1.65 -3.17
C LEU A 7 27.62 0.32 -3.87
N SER A 8 26.90 0.33 -4.98
CA SER A 8 26.75 -0.83 -5.85
C SER A 8 27.71 -0.68 -7.02
N PHE A 9 28.45 -1.72 -7.31
CA PHE A 9 29.37 -1.82 -8.41
C PHE A 9 29.09 -3.09 -9.20
N SER A 10 28.98 -2.97 -10.52
CA SER A 10 28.71 -4.09 -11.42
C SER A 10 29.73 -4.08 -12.56
N GLY A 11 30.26 -5.23 -12.92
CA GLY A 11 31.20 -5.43 -14.00
C GLY A 11 30.71 -6.45 -15.02
N ARG A 12 30.96 -6.17 -16.31
CA ARG A 12 30.67 -7.09 -17.42
C ARG A 12 31.92 -7.25 -18.24
N THR A 13 32.27 -8.48 -18.57
CA THR A 13 33.43 -8.82 -19.38
C THR A 13 32.98 -9.41 -20.70
N TYR A 14 33.50 -8.90 -21.82
CA TYR A 14 33.25 -9.38 -23.15
C TYR A 14 34.56 -9.79 -23.82
N LEU A 15 34.51 -10.85 -24.60
CA LEU A 15 35.63 -11.32 -25.41
C LEU A 15 35.60 -10.79 -26.84
N SER A 16 34.54 -10.07 -27.19
CA SER A 16 34.36 -9.44 -28.49
C SER A 16 33.56 -8.16 -28.36
N ARG A 17 33.70 -7.27 -29.31
CA ARG A 17 32.90 -6.08 -29.52
C ARG A 17 32.56 -5.90 -30.98
N GLU A 18 31.42 -5.31 -31.29
CA GLU A 18 31.00 -4.99 -32.64
C GLU A 18 31.43 -3.57 -33.01
N ARG A 19 31.99 -3.39 -34.21
CA ARG A 19 32.24 -2.12 -34.81
C ARG A 19 31.27 -1.90 -35.95
N LEU A 20 30.44 -0.87 -35.87
CA LEU A 20 29.52 -0.50 -36.91
C LEU A 20 30.17 0.60 -37.77
N SER A 21 30.00 0.48 -39.10
CA SER A 21 30.40 1.47 -40.09
C SER A 21 29.31 1.54 -41.16
N TRP A 22 29.24 2.70 -41.81
CA TRP A 22 28.29 2.88 -42.92
C TRP A 22 29.00 2.70 -44.27
N ASP A 23 28.46 1.81 -45.10
CA ASP A 23 28.90 1.62 -46.47
C ASP A 23 28.08 2.52 -47.43
N ASN A 24 28.70 3.59 -47.91
CA ASN A 24 28.05 4.53 -48.82
C ASN A 24 27.67 3.89 -50.18
N THR A 25 28.37 2.82 -50.58
CA THR A 25 28.15 2.18 -51.87
C THR A 25 26.92 1.27 -51.79
N GLN A 26 26.79 0.53 -50.70
CA GLN A 26 25.68 -0.39 -50.47
C GLN A 26 24.52 0.26 -49.74
N GLN A 27 24.71 1.48 -49.25
CA GLN A 27 23.73 2.21 -48.40
C GLN A 27 23.24 1.33 -47.22
N ALA A 28 24.16 0.59 -46.63
CA ALA A 28 23.88 -0.39 -45.55
C ALA A 28 24.89 -0.25 -44.41
N GLU A 29 24.46 -0.70 -43.25
CA GLU A 29 25.30 -0.81 -42.07
C GLU A 29 26.19 -2.05 -42.18
N ARG A 30 27.48 -1.87 -42.05
CA ARG A 30 28.46 -2.96 -41.99
C ARG A 30 28.86 -3.21 -40.54
N ARG A 31 28.88 -4.48 -40.15
CA ARG A 31 29.26 -4.97 -38.84
C ARG A 31 30.55 -5.76 -38.92
N ASP A 32 31.53 -5.33 -38.17
CA ASP A 32 32.81 -6.03 -38.01
C ASP A 32 32.99 -6.42 -36.53
N THR A 33 33.37 -7.67 -36.25
CA THR A 33 33.62 -8.14 -34.90
C THR A 33 35.11 -8.08 -34.59
N THR A 34 35.45 -7.43 -33.49
CA THR A 34 36.83 -7.36 -32.97
C THR A 34 36.92 -8.19 -31.70
N TYR A 35 37.83 -9.18 -31.70
CA TYR A 35 38.09 -10.02 -30.54
C TYR A 35 39.08 -9.37 -29.59
N GLY A 36 38.89 -9.49 -28.30
CA GLY A 36 39.72 -8.91 -27.27
C GLY A 36 39.05 -9.04 -25.89
N PHE A 37 39.72 -8.54 -24.89
CA PHE A 37 39.21 -8.57 -23.52
C PHE A 37 38.70 -7.18 -23.14
N TYR A 38 37.37 -7.04 -23.00
CA TYR A 38 36.71 -5.76 -22.78
C TYR A 38 35.93 -5.80 -21.48
N ASN A 39 36.22 -4.87 -20.56
CA ASN A 39 35.56 -4.75 -19.27
C ASN A 39 34.74 -3.48 -19.23
N LEU A 40 33.46 -3.62 -18.90
CA LEU A 40 32.53 -2.52 -18.71
C LEU A 40 32.11 -2.50 -17.24
N TYR A 41 32.09 -1.32 -16.66
CA TYR A 41 31.72 -1.14 -15.24
C TYR A 41 30.64 -0.11 -15.12
N ASP A 42 29.69 -0.37 -14.24
CA ASP A 42 28.72 0.62 -13.77
C ASP A 42 28.69 0.67 -12.25
N TRP A 43 28.30 1.79 -11.73
CA TRP A 43 28.18 1.97 -10.29
C TRP A 43 27.08 2.98 -9.96
N ASN A 44 26.49 2.80 -8.80
CA ASN A 44 25.64 3.80 -8.20
C ASN A 44 25.99 3.96 -6.71
N ALA A 45 25.87 5.17 -6.23
CA ALA A 45 26.05 5.51 -4.83
C ALA A 45 24.73 5.97 -4.24
N SER A 46 24.40 5.50 -3.05
CA SER A 46 23.25 5.98 -2.31
C SER A 46 23.58 6.17 -0.84
N MET A 47 22.87 7.08 -0.19
CA MET A 47 22.97 7.32 1.23
C MET A 47 21.60 7.61 1.78
N SER A 48 21.21 6.93 2.84
CA SER A 48 19.96 7.18 3.54
C SER A 48 20.20 7.64 4.97
N PHE A 49 19.38 8.59 5.40
CA PHE A 49 19.34 9.16 6.73
C PHE A 49 17.97 8.90 7.31
N ASN A 50 17.92 8.17 8.40
CA ASN A 50 16.67 7.86 9.09
C ASN A 50 16.82 8.14 10.58
N THR A 51 15.80 8.69 11.19
CA THR A 51 15.75 8.85 12.64
C THR A 51 14.33 8.67 13.14
N THR A 52 14.22 8.36 14.42
CA THR A 52 12.93 8.27 15.10
C THR A 52 12.99 9.14 16.34
N LEU A 53 12.13 10.14 16.39
CA LEU A 53 11.99 11.05 17.51
C LEU A 53 10.70 10.72 18.26
N TYR A 54 10.79 10.68 19.58
CA TYR A 54 9.66 10.37 20.44
C TYR A 54 9.31 11.60 21.27
N GLY A 55 8.06 12.06 21.16
CA GLY A 55 7.48 13.05 22.03
C GLY A 55 6.49 12.40 23.01
N PHE A 56 6.60 12.72 24.28
CA PHE A 56 5.68 12.27 25.31
C PHE A 56 5.02 13.48 25.95
N TYR A 57 3.70 13.54 25.87
CA TYR A 57 2.91 14.63 26.38
C TYR A 57 1.95 14.11 27.44
N LYS A 58 1.90 14.80 28.59
CA LYS A 58 0.82 14.62 29.57
C LYS A 58 -0.24 15.67 29.26
N PRO A 59 -1.42 15.29 28.81
CA PRO A 59 -2.48 16.25 28.53
C PRO A 59 -2.96 16.93 29.84
N TRP A 60 -3.35 18.16 29.71
CA TRP A 60 -3.86 18.94 30.84
C TRP A 60 -5.14 18.29 31.36
N SER A 61 -5.11 17.82 32.62
CA SER A 61 -6.23 17.08 33.23
C SER A 61 -7.53 17.90 33.33
N LYS A 62 -7.43 19.23 33.36
CA LYS A 62 -8.59 20.13 33.36
C LYS A 62 -9.39 20.14 32.07
N LEU A 63 -8.75 19.89 30.91
CA LEU A 63 -9.37 19.88 29.56
C LEU A 63 -9.78 18.49 29.12
N PHE A 64 -8.99 17.47 29.44
CA PHE A 64 -9.16 16.11 28.91
C PHE A 64 -9.55 15.08 29.99
N GLY A 65 -9.74 15.52 31.24
CA GLY A 65 -10.05 14.64 32.35
C GLY A 65 -8.88 13.74 32.78
N SER A 66 -9.04 13.02 33.88
CA SER A 66 -7.99 12.14 34.44
C SER A 66 -7.83 10.79 33.70
N ARG A 67 -8.61 10.55 32.64
CA ARG A 67 -8.59 9.28 31.89
C ARG A 67 -7.40 9.14 30.96
N ILE A 68 -6.94 10.26 30.34
CA ILE A 68 -5.79 10.24 29.44
C ILE A 68 -4.53 10.37 30.27
N GLN A 69 -3.68 9.36 30.23
CA GLN A 69 -2.44 9.37 31.02
C GLN A 69 -1.25 9.96 30.27
N ALA A 70 -1.10 9.61 29.00
CA ALA A 70 -0.01 10.07 28.16
C ALA A 70 -0.39 10.01 26.70
N ILE A 71 0.16 10.91 25.90
CA ILE A 71 0.14 10.88 24.45
C ILE A 71 1.58 10.67 23.99
N ARG A 72 1.80 9.68 23.15
CA ARG A 72 3.07 9.41 22.50
C ARG A 72 2.98 9.85 21.04
N HIS A 73 3.83 10.76 20.64
CA HIS A 73 4.05 11.15 19.26
C HIS A 73 5.34 10.54 18.76
N VAL A 74 5.30 9.84 17.66
CA VAL A 74 6.47 9.27 16.99
C VAL A 74 6.64 10.00 15.68
N PHE A 75 7.74 10.71 15.53
CA PHE A 75 8.10 11.44 14.32
C PHE A 75 9.30 10.76 13.65
N LYS A 76 9.14 10.35 12.39
CA LYS A 76 10.14 9.62 11.62
C LYS A 76 10.46 10.37 10.33
N PRO A 77 11.38 11.34 10.34
CA PRO A 77 11.90 11.91 9.13
C PRO A 77 12.89 10.93 8.47
N SER A 78 12.84 10.86 7.15
CA SER A 78 13.81 10.14 6.35
C SER A 78 14.21 10.95 5.12
N MET A 79 15.46 10.84 4.75
CA MET A 79 16.02 11.46 3.56
C MET A 79 16.94 10.44 2.89
N SER A 80 16.82 10.28 1.58
CA SER A 80 17.73 9.45 0.82
C SER A 80 18.26 10.22 -0.39
N PHE A 81 19.52 10.04 -0.63
CA PHE A 81 20.25 10.53 -1.79
C PHE A 81 20.67 9.35 -2.64
N SER A 82 20.53 9.44 -3.95
CA SER A 82 21.06 8.46 -4.90
C SER A 82 21.70 9.17 -6.09
N TYR A 83 22.77 8.60 -6.60
CA TYR A 83 23.49 9.13 -7.73
C TYR A 83 24.10 8.02 -8.57
N ALA A 84 23.95 8.12 -9.90
CA ALA A 84 24.67 7.32 -10.87
C ALA A 84 25.11 8.26 -12.03
N PRO A 85 26.36 8.15 -12.52
CA PRO A 85 26.84 8.95 -13.62
C PRO A 85 26.20 8.53 -14.95
N ASP A 86 26.39 9.36 -15.97
CA ASP A 86 26.00 9.03 -17.34
C ASP A 86 27.06 8.11 -17.97
N PHE A 87 26.78 6.82 -18.04
CA PHE A 87 27.65 5.82 -18.65
C PHE A 87 27.65 5.87 -20.18
N THR A 88 26.74 6.62 -20.81
CA THR A 88 26.73 6.82 -22.26
C THR A 88 27.72 7.87 -22.72
N THR A 89 28.34 8.57 -21.77
CA THR A 89 29.37 9.57 -22.08
C THR A 89 30.58 8.92 -22.74
N ARG A 90 31.13 9.55 -23.78
CA ARG A 90 32.27 9.03 -24.55
C ARG A 90 33.50 8.70 -23.69
N SER A 91 33.65 9.33 -22.54
CA SER A 91 34.75 9.06 -21.59
C SER A 91 34.76 7.63 -21.06
N TYR A 92 33.63 6.94 -20.98
CA TYR A 92 33.54 5.54 -20.56
C TYR A 92 33.83 4.58 -21.72
N GLY A 93 33.72 5.02 -22.97
CA GLY A 93 33.95 4.18 -24.15
C GLY A 93 32.91 3.11 -24.43
N TYR A 94 31.75 3.17 -23.73
CA TYR A 94 30.65 2.18 -23.88
C TYR A 94 29.73 2.53 -25.05
N VAL A 95 29.74 3.79 -25.47
CA VAL A 95 29.01 4.29 -26.63
C VAL A 95 29.99 4.98 -27.55
N THR A 96 29.88 4.73 -28.84
CA THR A 96 30.63 5.35 -29.90
C THR A 96 29.69 5.75 -31.03
N SER A 97 30.22 6.40 -32.09
CA SER A 97 29.38 6.84 -33.19
C SER A 97 30.03 6.56 -34.54
N TYR A 98 29.22 6.40 -35.57
CA TYR A 98 29.64 6.43 -36.96
C TYR A 98 28.85 7.47 -37.76
N VAL A 99 29.40 7.88 -38.85
CA VAL A 99 28.77 8.86 -39.77
C VAL A 99 28.02 8.08 -40.85
N ARG A 100 26.74 8.40 -41.01
CA ARG A 100 25.86 7.87 -42.04
C ARG A 100 25.53 8.98 -43.06
N THR A 101 25.68 8.68 -44.35
CA THR A 101 25.23 9.55 -45.44
C THR A 101 24.07 8.89 -46.14
N ASP A 102 22.92 9.52 -46.17
CA ASP A 102 21.73 9.03 -46.84
C ASP A 102 21.80 9.26 -48.36
N LYS A 103 20.89 8.62 -49.11
CA LYS A 103 20.77 8.74 -50.57
C LYS A 103 20.63 10.20 -51.06
N ASP A 104 20.03 11.04 -50.22
CA ASP A 104 19.84 12.46 -50.48
C ASP A 104 21.07 13.33 -50.11
N GLY A 105 22.21 12.70 -49.79
CA GLY A 105 23.44 13.40 -49.39
C GLY A 105 23.40 13.96 -47.95
N LYS A 106 22.35 13.68 -47.17
CA LYS A 106 22.25 14.17 -45.81
C LYS A 106 23.16 13.36 -44.89
N VAL A 107 24.07 14.05 -44.22
CA VAL A 107 24.98 13.45 -43.23
C VAL A 107 24.36 13.46 -41.86
N SER A 108 24.38 12.32 -41.19
CA SER A 108 23.90 12.14 -39.79
C SER A 108 24.90 11.31 -38.99
N THR A 109 25.03 11.60 -37.71
CA THR A 109 25.81 10.79 -36.76
C THR A 109 24.88 9.86 -36.02
N VAL A 110 25.24 8.58 -36.01
CA VAL A 110 24.48 7.53 -35.33
C VAL A 110 25.32 7.03 -34.17
N ASP A 111 24.80 7.20 -32.97
CA ASP A 111 25.41 6.66 -31.74
C ASP A 111 25.00 5.20 -31.55
N TYR A 112 25.97 4.35 -31.20
CA TYR A 112 25.74 2.95 -30.93
C TYR A 112 26.67 2.46 -29.82
N SER A 113 26.32 1.32 -29.19
CA SER A 113 27.24 0.63 -28.31
C SER A 113 27.85 -0.57 -29.00
N PRO A 114 29.18 -0.72 -28.99
CA PRO A 114 29.86 -1.92 -29.50
C PRO A 114 29.49 -3.21 -28.77
N TYR A 115 28.76 -3.11 -27.66
CA TYR A 115 28.38 -4.22 -26.78
C TYR A 115 26.87 -4.45 -26.74
N ALA A 116 26.10 -3.77 -27.59
CA ALA A 116 24.63 -3.83 -27.58
C ALA A 116 24.09 -5.25 -27.85
N SER A 117 24.77 -6.03 -28.70
CA SER A 117 24.44 -7.42 -29.02
C SER A 117 24.94 -8.43 -27.97
N GLY A 118 25.73 -7.99 -27.01
CA GLY A 118 26.27 -8.86 -25.97
C GLY A 118 25.21 -9.34 -24.98
N LEU A 119 25.40 -10.54 -24.43
CA LEU A 119 24.45 -11.21 -23.54
C LEU A 119 23.97 -10.34 -22.35
N TYR A 120 24.83 -9.51 -21.80
CA TYR A 120 24.53 -8.67 -20.65
C TYR A 120 24.32 -7.19 -21.01
N GLY A 121 24.32 -6.84 -22.32
CA GLY A 121 24.22 -5.47 -22.79
C GLY A 121 25.34 -4.58 -22.27
N TYR A 122 25.13 -3.30 -22.28
CA TYR A 122 26.10 -2.32 -21.77
C TYR A 122 25.44 -1.38 -20.75
N PRO A 123 26.22 -0.70 -19.90
CA PRO A 123 25.70 0.35 -19.05
C PRO A 123 25.15 1.50 -19.90
N SER A 124 23.84 1.60 -20.01
CA SER A 124 23.14 2.56 -20.89
C SER A 124 22.43 3.67 -20.11
N GLY A 125 22.60 3.68 -18.78
CA GLY A 125 21.95 4.66 -17.91
C GLY A 125 22.50 6.06 -18.15
N LYS A 126 21.61 7.03 -18.44
CA LYS A 126 21.93 8.45 -18.36
C LYS A 126 22.18 8.85 -16.90
N ARG A 127 22.79 10.02 -16.69
CA ARG A 127 22.97 10.57 -15.35
C ARG A 127 21.66 10.50 -14.55
N GLN A 128 21.72 9.89 -13.39
CA GLN A 128 20.63 9.82 -12.45
C GLN A 128 21.07 10.45 -11.13
N GLY A 129 20.17 11.15 -10.51
CA GLY A 129 20.42 11.74 -9.21
C GLY A 129 19.08 12.10 -8.59
N SER A 130 18.83 11.69 -7.36
CA SER A 130 17.60 12.04 -6.66
C SER A 130 17.84 12.23 -5.18
N ILE A 131 17.11 13.17 -4.61
CA ILE A 131 16.96 13.35 -3.18
C ILE A 131 15.50 13.06 -2.88
N ASN A 132 15.23 12.02 -2.10
CA ASN A 132 13.88 11.70 -1.64
C ASN A 132 13.77 12.10 -0.17
N MET A 133 12.72 12.82 0.17
CA MET A 133 12.43 13.28 1.52
C MET A 133 11.06 12.75 1.91
N SER A 134 10.96 12.17 3.08
CA SER A 134 9.67 11.77 3.64
C SER A 134 9.64 11.99 5.16
N ILE A 135 8.45 12.28 5.63
CA ILE A 135 8.14 12.37 7.05
C ILE A 135 6.95 11.46 7.34
N SER A 136 7.02 10.77 8.45
CA SER A 136 5.90 9.95 8.94
C SER A 136 5.68 10.24 10.41
N ASN A 137 4.43 10.45 10.77
CA ASN A 137 4.00 10.73 12.13
C ASN A 137 2.98 9.68 12.57
N ASN A 138 3.11 9.24 13.81
CA ASN A 138 2.15 8.38 14.48
C ASN A 138 1.85 8.99 15.85
N VAL A 139 0.57 9.02 16.22
CA VAL A 139 0.13 9.55 17.52
C VAL A 139 -0.72 8.50 18.22
N GLU A 140 -0.24 8.05 19.36
CA GLU A 140 -0.92 7.09 20.22
C GLU A 140 -1.26 7.72 21.57
N MET A 141 -2.36 7.29 22.15
CA MET A 141 -2.84 7.74 23.44
C MET A 141 -2.98 6.56 24.40
N LYS A 142 -2.50 6.72 25.62
CA LYS A 142 -2.68 5.79 26.72
C LYS A 142 -3.82 6.28 27.61
N ILE A 143 -4.89 5.49 27.70
CA ILE A 143 -6.06 5.77 28.53
C ILE A 143 -6.18 4.77 29.67
N LYS A 144 -6.75 5.19 30.79
CA LYS A 144 -7.17 4.26 31.86
C LYS A 144 -8.33 3.39 31.38
N SER A 145 -8.23 2.11 31.59
CA SER A 145 -9.28 1.13 31.27
C SER A 145 -9.42 0.17 32.44
N ASP A 146 -10.60 0.14 33.01
CA ASP A 146 -10.91 -0.80 34.11
C ASP A 146 -11.20 -2.22 33.58
N ALA A 147 -11.27 -2.37 32.25
CA ALA A 147 -11.54 -3.65 31.58
C ALA A 147 -10.26 -4.41 31.17
N ASP A 148 -9.09 -3.79 31.29
CA ASP A 148 -7.79 -4.39 30.95
C ASP A 148 -7.05 -4.80 32.23
N THR A 149 -6.46 -5.98 32.26
CA THR A 149 -5.63 -6.48 33.37
C THR A 149 -4.46 -5.57 33.72
N SER A 150 -3.98 -4.79 32.77
CA SER A 150 -2.93 -3.77 32.95
C SER A 150 -3.45 -2.42 33.48
N GLY A 151 -4.76 -2.24 33.59
CA GLY A 151 -5.40 -0.98 33.97
C GLY A 151 -5.31 0.13 32.92
N PHE A 152 -4.75 -0.17 31.71
CA PHE A 152 -4.52 0.81 30.66
C PHE A 152 -4.74 0.23 29.27
N ARG A 153 -5.33 1.04 28.39
CA ARG A 153 -5.52 0.73 26.97
C ARG A 153 -4.75 1.73 26.10
N LYS A 154 -4.08 1.24 25.08
CA LYS A 154 -3.48 2.05 24.03
C LYS A 154 -4.49 2.25 22.89
N ILE A 155 -4.65 3.50 22.46
CA ILE A 155 -5.49 3.86 21.31
C ILE A 155 -4.63 4.64 20.34
N SER A 156 -4.61 4.25 19.07
CA SER A 156 -4.02 5.05 18.01
C SER A 156 -4.98 6.19 17.66
N LEU A 157 -4.55 7.44 17.79
CA LEU A 157 -5.28 8.61 17.33
C LEU A 157 -5.03 8.84 15.85
N ILE A 158 -3.75 8.85 15.47
CA ILE A 158 -3.29 8.95 14.10
C ILE A 158 -2.37 7.76 13.87
N ASP A 159 -2.84 6.79 13.09
CA ASP A 159 -2.06 5.60 12.76
C ASP A 159 -0.91 5.97 11.83
N GLU A 160 -1.17 6.85 10.88
CA GLU A 160 -0.17 7.39 9.97
C GLU A 160 -0.57 8.77 9.47
N LEU A 161 0.36 9.70 9.53
CA LEU A 161 0.32 10.98 8.83
C LEU A 161 1.66 11.14 8.14
N SER A 162 1.71 10.92 6.85
CA SER A 162 2.94 10.96 6.06
C SER A 162 2.89 12.00 4.95
N ALA A 163 4.05 12.53 4.62
CA ALA A 163 4.26 13.39 3.46
C ALA A 163 5.57 13.01 2.80
N SER A 164 5.61 13.02 1.47
CA SER A 164 6.80 12.69 0.69
C SER A 164 6.93 13.56 -0.55
N MET A 165 8.17 13.89 -0.88
CA MET A 165 8.58 14.67 -2.04
C MET A 165 9.97 14.27 -2.47
N SER A 166 10.29 14.41 -3.75
CA SER A 166 11.62 14.16 -4.28
C SER A 166 12.13 15.30 -5.15
N TYR A 167 13.43 15.42 -5.21
CA TYR A 167 14.14 16.35 -6.09
C TYR A 167 15.03 15.55 -7.04
N ASN A 168 14.90 15.79 -8.35
CA ASN A 168 15.68 15.15 -9.38
C ASN A 168 16.88 16.05 -9.76
N LEU A 169 18.09 15.58 -9.45
CA LEU A 169 19.34 16.27 -9.72
C LEU A 169 19.80 16.12 -11.19
N ALA A 170 19.15 15.27 -11.95
CA ALA A 170 19.53 14.96 -13.32
C ALA A 170 18.80 15.82 -14.36
N THR A 171 17.82 16.62 -13.96
CA THR A 171 17.05 17.51 -14.84
C THR A 171 16.98 18.92 -14.27
N ASP A 172 17.06 19.91 -15.17
CA ASP A 172 16.87 21.32 -14.83
C ASP A 172 15.41 21.77 -15.04
N PHE A 173 14.62 20.94 -15.76
CA PHE A 173 13.21 21.21 -15.99
C PHE A 173 12.38 20.40 -15.03
N GLN A 174 11.59 21.07 -14.20
CA GLN A 174 10.71 20.48 -13.18
C GLN A 174 11.42 19.46 -12.27
N PRO A 175 12.51 19.85 -11.57
CA PRO A 175 13.26 18.92 -10.74
C PRO A 175 12.48 18.41 -9.50
N TRP A 176 11.51 19.15 -8.98
CA TRP A 176 10.71 18.74 -7.83
C TRP A 176 9.55 17.85 -8.25
N SER A 177 9.32 16.78 -7.52
CA SER A 177 8.10 15.99 -7.66
C SER A 177 6.91 16.68 -6.98
N ASP A 178 5.72 16.18 -7.25
CA ASP A 178 4.53 16.55 -6.49
C ASP A 178 4.68 16.13 -5.02
N LEU A 179 4.12 16.93 -4.10
CA LEU A 179 3.99 16.57 -2.70
C LEU A 179 2.82 15.60 -2.54
N SER A 180 3.13 14.41 -2.08
CA SER A 180 2.15 13.39 -1.72
C SER A 180 1.96 13.34 -0.21
N THR A 181 0.71 13.37 0.24
CA THR A 181 0.36 13.27 1.66
C THR A 181 -0.61 12.13 1.88
N ASN A 182 -0.46 11.44 2.99
CA ASN A 182 -1.34 10.34 3.37
C ASN A 182 -1.69 10.43 4.86
N VAL A 183 -2.97 10.26 5.15
CA VAL A 183 -3.52 10.25 6.51
C VAL A 183 -4.28 8.95 6.70
N ARG A 184 -3.98 8.22 7.74
CA ARG A 184 -4.72 7.03 8.13
C ARG A 184 -5.08 7.11 9.61
N LEU A 185 -6.39 7.04 9.87
CA LEU A 185 -6.96 7.03 11.21
C LEU A 185 -7.60 5.67 11.45
N ARG A 186 -7.22 5.00 12.51
CA ARG A 186 -7.86 3.77 12.96
C ARG A 186 -8.73 4.07 14.16
N LEU A 187 -9.98 4.41 13.90
CA LEU A 187 -10.95 4.79 14.94
C LEU A 187 -11.40 3.57 15.77
N SER A 188 -11.32 2.37 15.18
CA SER A 188 -11.51 1.10 15.87
C SER A 188 -10.78 -0.02 15.10
N PRO A 189 -10.62 -1.24 15.66
CA PRO A 189 -10.04 -2.37 14.94
C PRO A 189 -10.74 -2.70 13.61
N ARG A 190 -11.99 -2.26 13.45
CA ARG A 190 -12.86 -2.55 12.29
C ARG A 190 -13.20 -1.33 11.44
N TYR A 191 -12.85 -0.14 11.89
CA TYR A 191 -13.14 1.10 11.20
C TYR A 191 -11.86 1.85 10.93
N THR A 192 -11.51 1.93 9.65
CA THR A 192 -10.34 2.64 9.17
C THR A 192 -10.78 3.73 8.19
N PHE A 193 -10.29 4.93 8.41
CA PHE A 193 -10.39 6.04 7.48
C PHE A 193 -9.02 6.31 6.90
N SER A 194 -8.91 6.38 5.59
CA SER A 194 -7.68 6.78 4.90
C SER A 194 -7.97 7.89 3.90
N MET A 195 -7.05 8.83 3.82
CA MET A 195 -7.10 9.95 2.89
C MET A 195 -5.70 10.16 2.32
N ALA A 196 -5.58 10.18 1.00
CA ALA A 196 -4.37 10.55 0.29
C ALA A 196 -4.66 11.82 -0.53
N ALA A 197 -3.76 12.80 -0.49
CA ALA A 197 -3.86 14.00 -1.28
C ALA A 197 -2.54 14.29 -1.99
N ARG A 198 -2.65 14.89 -3.17
CA ARG A 198 -1.50 15.27 -3.99
C ARG A 198 -1.55 16.75 -4.31
N PHE A 199 -0.40 17.40 -4.14
CA PHE A 199 -0.19 18.81 -4.42
C PHE A 199 0.92 18.95 -5.44
N ALA A 200 0.57 19.51 -6.60
CA ALA A 200 1.55 19.80 -7.63
C ALA A 200 2.46 20.95 -7.21
N THR A 201 3.73 20.78 -7.48
CA THR A 201 4.77 21.77 -7.18
C THR A 201 4.78 22.90 -8.18
N TYR A 202 4.44 22.60 -9.45
CA TYR A 202 4.54 23.55 -10.56
C TYR A 202 3.19 24.13 -10.94
N ALA A 203 3.22 25.44 -11.28
CA ALA A 203 2.05 26.19 -11.72
C ALA A 203 1.70 25.85 -13.17
N TYR A 204 0.43 26.06 -13.53
CA TYR A 204 0.02 26.10 -14.94
C TYR A 204 0.39 27.44 -15.56
N GLU A 205 0.86 27.40 -16.80
CA GLU A 205 1.23 28.55 -17.63
C GLU A 205 0.60 28.38 -19.03
N PHE A 206 0.52 29.47 -19.77
CA PHE A 206 0.15 29.41 -21.19
C PHE A 206 1.39 29.35 -22.04
N ASP A 207 1.44 28.43 -22.98
CA ASP A 207 2.45 28.39 -24.02
C ASP A 207 2.20 29.49 -25.06
N LYS A 208 3.15 29.70 -25.96
CA LYS A 208 3.06 30.68 -27.06
C LYS A 208 1.81 30.54 -27.92
N ASP A 209 1.30 29.33 -28.03
CA ASP A 209 0.08 28.99 -28.78
C ASP A 209 -1.21 29.10 -27.92
N GLY A 210 -1.11 29.63 -26.70
CA GLY A 210 -2.24 29.77 -25.78
C GLY A 210 -2.71 28.45 -25.16
N LYS A 211 -1.94 27.36 -25.32
CA LYS A 211 -2.26 26.07 -24.70
C LYS A 211 -1.77 26.05 -23.24
N VAL A 212 -2.56 25.47 -22.35
CA VAL A 212 -2.20 25.30 -20.96
C VAL A 212 -1.15 24.20 -20.84
N ILE A 213 0.00 24.55 -20.29
CA ILE A 213 1.09 23.62 -19.97
C ILE A 213 1.44 23.72 -18.48
N VAL A 214 2.14 22.73 -17.97
CA VAL A 214 2.78 22.84 -16.64
C VAL A 214 4.10 23.53 -16.84
N GLY A 215 4.23 24.74 -16.28
CA GLY A 215 5.45 25.55 -16.37
C GLY A 215 6.61 25.02 -15.52
N ASN A 216 7.69 25.76 -15.50
CA ASN A 216 8.83 25.49 -14.62
C ASN A 216 8.80 26.36 -13.34
N THR A 217 7.83 27.25 -13.25
CA THR A 217 7.63 28.13 -12.09
C THR A 217 6.92 27.37 -10.98
N THR A 218 7.51 27.36 -9.78
CA THR A 218 6.91 26.66 -8.66
C THR A 218 5.74 27.46 -8.05
N GLU A 219 4.76 26.79 -7.51
CA GLU A 219 3.66 27.42 -6.75
C GLU A 219 4.20 28.20 -5.53
N TRP A 220 5.36 27.80 -5.00
CA TRP A 220 6.01 28.46 -3.87
C TRP A 220 6.52 29.85 -4.21
N SER A 221 7.01 30.06 -5.44
CA SER A 221 7.41 31.38 -5.92
C SER A 221 6.25 32.38 -5.96
N HIS A 222 5.02 31.86 -6.04
CA HIS A 222 3.79 32.65 -5.93
C HIS A 222 3.24 32.72 -4.49
N GLY A 223 4.01 32.30 -3.49
CA GLY A 223 3.59 32.29 -2.08
C GLY A 223 2.51 31.24 -1.73
N ARG A 224 2.33 30.22 -2.59
CA ARG A 224 1.34 29.15 -2.38
C ARG A 224 2.05 27.88 -1.95
N PHE A 225 1.38 27.08 -1.11
CA PHE A 225 1.92 25.79 -0.63
C PHE A 225 2.11 24.76 -1.76
N GLY A 226 1.20 24.76 -2.74
CA GLY A 226 1.17 23.85 -3.86
C GLY A 226 -0.19 23.92 -4.55
N ARG A 227 -0.28 23.37 -5.75
CA ARG A 227 -1.54 23.26 -6.48
C ARG A 227 -2.19 21.93 -6.15
N PHE A 228 -3.32 21.97 -5.47
CA PHE A 228 -4.08 20.76 -5.15
C PHE A 228 -4.54 20.07 -6.43
N GLN A 229 -4.10 18.85 -6.67
CA GLN A 229 -4.46 18.05 -7.85
C GLN A 229 -5.64 17.13 -7.61
N GLY A 230 -5.83 16.75 -6.36
CA GLY A 230 -6.90 15.87 -5.97
C GLY A 230 -6.61 15.11 -4.68
N MET A 231 -7.64 14.42 -4.21
CA MET A 231 -7.56 13.54 -3.06
C MET A 231 -8.40 12.30 -3.26
N SER A 232 -8.00 11.22 -2.61
CA SER A 232 -8.81 10.03 -2.46
C SER A 232 -9.07 9.77 -0.99
N GLN A 233 -10.31 9.46 -0.65
CA GLN A 233 -10.73 9.07 0.69
C GLN A 233 -11.30 7.66 0.61
N ASN A 234 -11.00 6.85 1.60
CA ASN A 234 -11.57 5.52 1.74
C ASN A 234 -11.99 5.28 3.18
N ILE A 235 -13.22 4.83 3.33
CA ILE A 235 -13.79 4.42 4.60
C ILE A 235 -14.13 2.96 4.49
N SER A 236 -13.52 2.11 5.32
CA SER A 236 -13.83 0.69 5.36
C SER A 236 -14.41 0.28 6.71
N TYR A 237 -15.40 -0.61 6.66
CA TYR A 237 -16.06 -1.16 7.82
C TYR A 237 -16.31 -2.65 7.63
N THR A 238 -15.91 -3.45 8.64
CA THR A 238 -16.10 -4.91 8.61
C THR A 238 -17.16 -5.34 9.63
N LEU A 239 -18.16 -6.04 9.14
CA LEU A 239 -19.21 -6.70 9.92
C LEU A 239 -18.87 -8.17 10.10
N ASP A 240 -19.18 -8.71 11.28
CA ASP A 240 -19.05 -10.13 11.59
C ASP A 240 -20.24 -10.62 12.46
N ASN A 241 -20.33 -11.92 12.70
CA ASN A 241 -21.40 -12.55 13.50
C ASN A 241 -21.66 -11.87 14.83
N LYS A 242 -20.60 -11.48 15.55
CA LYS A 242 -20.70 -10.94 16.91
C LYS A 242 -21.35 -9.56 16.99
N LYS A 243 -21.49 -8.85 15.87
CA LYS A 243 -22.00 -7.45 15.85
C LYS A 243 -23.18 -7.20 14.94
N MET A 244 -23.66 -8.20 14.24
CA MET A 244 -24.89 -8.09 13.45
C MET A 244 -26.08 -7.67 14.32
N SER A 245 -26.24 -8.29 15.49
CA SER A 245 -27.28 -7.93 16.44
C SER A 245 -27.15 -6.49 16.95
N THR A 246 -25.92 -6.01 17.16
CA THR A 246 -25.65 -4.63 17.57
C THR A 246 -25.95 -3.65 16.44
N PHE A 247 -25.59 -3.98 15.19
CA PHE A 247 -25.85 -3.14 14.02
C PHE A 247 -27.33 -3.02 13.70
N PHE A 248 -28.07 -4.13 13.71
CA PHE A 248 -29.52 -4.10 13.53
C PHE A 248 -30.24 -3.45 14.73
N GLY A 249 -29.71 -3.61 15.93
CA GLY A 249 -30.19 -2.86 17.10
C GLY A 249 -30.01 -1.35 16.95
N LEU A 250 -28.90 -0.93 16.36
CA LEU A 250 -28.61 0.49 16.05
C LEU A 250 -29.53 1.05 14.95
N LEU A 251 -29.72 0.28 13.85
CA LEU A 251 -30.66 0.64 12.77
C LEU A 251 -32.11 0.68 13.25
N ALA A 252 -32.47 -0.17 14.20
CA ALA A 252 -33.80 -0.19 14.82
C ALA A 252 -33.97 0.87 15.94
N GLY A 253 -33.02 1.77 16.10
CA GLY A 253 -33.07 2.83 17.13
C GLY A 253 -32.76 2.34 18.56
N ARG A 254 -32.45 1.07 18.73
CA ARG A 254 -32.10 0.48 20.03
C ARG A 254 -30.59 0.48 20.20
N GLY A 255 -30.05 1.35 21.04
CA GLY A 255 -28.65 1.25 21.43
C GLY A 255 -27.76 2.45 21.15
N TRP A 256 -28.32 3.57 20.69
CA TRP A 256 -27.58 4.83 20.61
C TRP A 256 -27.01 5.24 21.96
N ASP A 257 -27.74 4.96 23.05
CA ASP A 257 -27.29 5.21 24.44
C ASP A 257 -26.01 4.45 24.79
N LYS A 258 -25.88 3.18 24.34
CA LYS A 258 -24.67 2.37 24.57
C LYS A 258 -23.48 2.84 23.72
N VAL A 259 -23.75 3.40 22.55
CA VAL A 259 -22.69 4.01 21.70
C VAL A 259 -22.20 5.30 22.32
N TRP A 260 -23.10 6.14 22.82
CA TRP A 260 -22.75 7.37 23.53
C TRP A 260 -22.08 7.07 24.90
N GLU A 261 -22.52 6.06 25.63
CA GLU A 261 -21.84 5.57 26.84
C GLU A 261 -20.41 5.04 26.54
N GLY A 262 -20.21 4.39 25.39
CA GLY A 262 -18.89 3.96 24.93
C GLY A 262 -17.96 5.10 24.56
N ILE A 263 -18.50 6.21 24.06
CA ILE A 263 -17.75 7.42 23.70
C ILE A 263 -17.60 8.37 24.88
N ALA A 264 -18.67 8.58 25.66
CA ALA A 264 -18.72 9.56 26.76
C ALA A 264 -18.37 8.96 28.15
N GLY A 265 -18.26 7.62 28.28
CA GLY A 265 -17.95 6.91 29.52
C GLY A 265 -19.11 6.93 30.53
N LYS A 266 -19.37 5.76 31.08
CA LYS A 266 -20.42 5.53 32.08
C LYS A 266 -20.39 6.55 33.19
N ARG A 267 -21.51 7.26 33.39
CA ARG A 267 -21.82 7.90 34.65
C ARG A 267 -21.98 6.81 35.71
N LYS A 268 -21.24 6.91 36.80
CA LYS A 268 -21.46 6.09 37.97
C LYS A 268 -22.82 6.42 38.56
N GLU A 269 -23.76 5.54 38.48
CA GLU A 269 -24.83 5.42 39.49
C GLU A 269 -24.33 4.45 40.55
N GLU A 270 -24.07 5.00 41.72
CA GLU A 270 -24.01 4.21 42.96
C GLU A 270 -25.42 3.72 43.27
N ASP A 271 -25.67 2.43 43.22
CA ASP A 271 -26.60 1.83 44.16
C ASP A 271 -26.28 0.37 44.50
N LYS A 272 -26.52 0.13 45.75
CA LYS A 272 -26.14 -0.99 46.58
C LYS A 272 -26.89 -2.30 46.22
N ARG A 273 -26.21 -3.44 46.20
CA ARG A 273 -26.31 -4.58 47.13
C ARG A 273 -25.83 -5.91 46.52
N PRO A 274 -25.61 -6.95 47.33
CA PRO A 274 -24.45 -7.82 47.19
C PRO A 274 -24.82 -9.28 46.80
N ASN A 275 -23.73 -10.01 46.51
CA ASN A 275 -23.63 -11.47 46.46
C ASN A 275 -24.34 -12.22 45.33
N HIS A 276 -23.57 -12.66 44.37
CA HIS A 276 -23.37 -14.09 44.17
C HIS A 276 -22.03 -14.34 43.45
N LYS A 277 -21.27 -15.25 44.02
CA LYS A 277 -20.12 -15.87 43.42
C LYS A 277 -20.60 -16.66 42.20
N ASP A 278 -19.95 -16.50 41.08
CA ASP A 278 -19.60 -17.63 40.24
C ASP A 278 -18.37 -17.28 39.40
N ASP A 279 -17.46 -18.21 39.45
CA ASP A 279 -16.15 -18.24 38.78
C ASP A 279 -16.29 -18.37 37.28
N SER A 280 -15.18 -18.01 36.64
CA SER A 280 -14.78 -18.37 35.29
C SER A 280 -15.13 -17.41 34.15
N ASP A 281 -14.13 -16.61 33.78
CA ASP A 281 -13.69 -16.56 32.39
C ASP A 281 -12.30 -15.91 32.32
N GLN A 282 -11.30 -16.78 32.30
CA GLN A 282 -9.93 -16.43 31.92
C GLN A 282 -9.85 -16.35 30.40
N LEU A 283 -9.63 -15.17 29.90
CA LEU A 283 -9.21 -14.95 28.52
C LEU A 283 -7.68 -15.11 28.47
N GLU A 284 -7.22 -16.06 27.69
CA GLU A 284 -5.80 -16.29 27.42
C GLU A 284 -5.29 -15.21 26.46
N ASP A 285 -4.29 -14.48 26.94
CA ASP A 285 -3.42 -13.65 26.12
C ASP A 285 -2.38 -14.54 25.43
N GLU A 286 -2.31 -14.46 24.10
CA GLU A 286 -1.19 -15.01 23.33
C GLU A 286 0.03 -14.12 23.50
N GLU A 287 0.93 -14.48 24.41
CA GLU A 287 2.31 -14.04 24.41
C GLU A 287 3.17 -15.08 23.67
N GLU A 288 3.72 -14.68 22.53
CA GLU A 288 4.87 -15.38 21.94
C GLU A 288 6.08 -15.25 22.86
N ALA A 289 6.39 -16.29 23.59
CA ALA A 289 7.63 -16.46 24.28
C ALA A 289 8.39 -17.66 23.71
N ASN A 290 9.55 -17.36 23.12
CA ASN A 290 10.63 -18.32 22.85
C ASN A 290 10.84 -19.24 24.04
N THR A 291 10.61 -20.54 23.89
CA THR A 291 11.08 -21.55 24.81
C THR A 291 11.46 -22.85 24.11
N ASP A 292 12.62 -23.29 24.48
CA ASP A 292 13.42 -24.48 24.24
C ASP A 292 12.64 -25.79 23.91
N PRO A 293 13.08 -26.59 22.90
CA PRO A 293 12.39 -27.81 22.43
C PRO A 293 12.35 -28.98 23.40
N MET A 294 13.01 -28.93 24.53
CA MET A 294 13.14 -30.09 25.45
C MET A 294 12.03 -30.26 26.47
N LEU A 295 11.11 -29.32 26.61
CA LEU A 295 10.02 -29.38 27.61
C LEU A 295 8.66 -29.82 27.06
N ARG A 296 8.59 -30.31 25.83
CA ARG A 296 7.34 -30.68 25.13
C ARG A 296 6.73 -32.03 25.49
N LYS A 297 7.31 -32.81 26.41
CA LYS A 297 6.89 -34.22 26.61
C LYS A 297 5.84 -34.50 27.66
N ASN A 298 5.27 -33.53 28.38
CA ASN A 298 4.33 -33.78 29.46
C ASN A 298 3.04 -32.93 29.48
N ARG A 299 2.66 -32.28 28.35
CA ARG A 299 1.43 -31.44 28.32
C ARG A 299 0.26 -31.97 27.48
N ASP A 300 0.40 -33.12 26.84
CA ASP A 300 -0.64 -33.65 25.93
C ASP A 300 -1.80 -34.39 26.58
N LYS A 301 -2.04 -34.20 27.87
CA LYS A 301 -3.16 -34.87 28.57
C LYS A 301 -4.05 -33.98 29.43
N LYS A 302 -4.30 -32.72 29.02
CA LYS A 302 -5.37 -31.96 29.67
C LYS A 302 -5.76 -30.72 28.88
N ASN A 303 -6.47 -30.89 27.79
CA ASN A 303 -7.36 -29.85 27.26
C ASN A 303 -8.22 -30.45 26.13
N GLU A 304 -9.04 -31.44 26.49
CA GLU A 304 -10.32 -31.59 25.82
C GLU A 304 -11.19 -30.42 26.31
N LYS A 305 -11.12 -29.28 25.63
CA LYS A 305 -12.13 -28.22 25.75
C LYS A 305 -13.45 -28.88 25.40
N LYS A 306 -14.30 -29.12 26.41
CA LYS A 306 -15.72 -29.33 26.19
C LYS A 306 -16.19 -28.11 25.40
N VAL A 307 -16.43 -28.29 24.11
CA VAL A 307 -17.22 -27.38 23.31
C VAL A 307 -18.59 -27.43 23.92
N SER A 308 -18.91 -26.46 24.78
CA SER A 308 -20.29 -26.23 25.19
C SER A 308 -21.00 -25.83 23.90
N ALA A 309 -21.82 -26.74 23.38
CA ALA A 309 -22.70 -26.40 22.27
C ALA A 309 -23.63 -25.30 22.81
N ASP A 310 -23.49 -24.08 22.27
CA ASP A 310 -24.45 -23.02 22.52
C ASP A 310 -25.80 -23.51 22.02
N VAL A 311 -26.70 -23.83 22.96
CA VAL A 311 -28.05 -24.28 22.68
C VAL A 311 -28.93 -23.03 22.75
N ASP A 312 -29.75 -22.84 21.74
CA ASP A 312 -30.74 -21.77 21.64
C ASP A 312 -31.79 -21.90 22.78
N GLU A 313 -32.52 -20.82 23.11
CA GLU A 313 -33.57 -20.84 24.14
C GLU A 313 -34.62 -21.96 23.93
N ASP A 314 -34.76 -22.43 22.68
CA ASP A 314 -35.64 -23.53 22.27
C ASP A 314 -34.95 -24.91 22.29
N GLY A 315 -33.73 -25.04 22.80
CA GLY A 315 -33.00 -26.31 22.93
C GLY A 315 -32.32 -26.82 21.65
N TYR A 316 -32.28 -26.03 20.58
CA TYR A 316 -31.57 -26.35 19.34
C TYR A 316 -30.13 -25.84 19.37
N LEU A 317 -29.22 -26.60 18.76
CA LEU A 317 -27.85 -26.17 18.56
C LEU A 317 -27.83 -24.84 17.80
N ALA A 318 -27.36 -23.78 18.44
CA ALA A 318 -27.17 -22.48 17.77
C ALA A 318 -26.13 -22.64 16.66
N PHE A 319 -26.60 -22.70 15.42
CA PHE A 319 -25.76 -22.84 14.24
C PHE A 319 -25.22 -21.46 13.87
N SER A 320 -24.06 -21.08 14.39
CA SER A 320 -23.39 -19.85 14.02
C SER A 320 -22.43 -20.09 12.87
N LEU A 321 -22.81 -19.67 11.66
CA LEU A 321 -21.90 -19.64 10.54
C LEU A 321 -20.89 -18.50 10.73
N PRO A 322 -19.57 -18.76 10.79
CA PRO A 322 -18.60 -17.69 10.81
C PRO A 322 -18.59 -17.01 9.45
N TRP A 323 -18.90 -15.72 9.43
CA TRP A 323 -18.86 -14.87 8.25
C TRP A 323 -18.30 -13.49 8.58
N SER A 324 -17.73 -12.86 7.57
CA SER A 324 -17.33 -11.46 7.61
C SER A 324 -17.74 -10.76 6.32
N LEU A 325 -18.19 -9.53 6.43
CA LEU A 325 -18.56 -8.69 5.30
C LEU A 325 -17.90 -7.33 5.48
N THR A 326 -17.07 -6.95 4.53
CA THR A 326 -16.36 -5.68 4.51
C THR A 326 -16.95 -4.78 3.44
N PHE A 327 -17.34 -3.59 3.84
CA PHE A 327 -17.76 -2.48 2.98
C PHE A 327 -16.63 -1.46 2.91
N SER A 328 -16.35 -0.97 1.72
CA SER A 328 -15.34 0.06 1.49
C SER A 328 -15.92 1.12 0.56
N TYR A 329 -16.18 2.30 1.10
CA TYR A 329 -16.67 3.44 0.34
C TYR A 329 -15.53 4.39 0.02
N GLY A 330 -15.27 4.57 -1.25
CA GLY A 330 -14.23 5.43 -1.79
C GLY A 330 -14.80 6.68 -2.47
N VAL A 331 -14.21 7.83 -2.17
CA VAL A 331 -14.47 9.10 -2.87
C VAL A 331 -13.15 9.61 -3.40
N THR A 332 -13.07 9.80 -4.70
CA THR A 332 -11.90 10.41 -5.35
C THR A 332 -12.29 11.74 -5.96
N MET A 333 -11.54 12.76 -5.65
CA MET A 333 -11.63 14.09 -6.22
C MET A 333 -10.37 14.35 -7.03
N ALA A 334 -10.49 14.70 -8.29
CA ALA A 334 -9.35 14.95 -9.18
C ALA A 334 -9.62 16.14 -10.11
N GLU A 335 -8.55 16.81 -10.57
CA GLU A 335 -8.65 17.85 -11.59
C GLU A 335 -9.26 17.29 -12.88
N ASP A 336 -10.30 17.92 -13.37
CA ASP A 336 -10.96 17.57 -14.62
C ASP A 336 -10.38 18.39 -15.78
N ARG A 337 -9.36 17.85 -16.42
CA ARG A 337 -8.66 18.49 -17.54
C ARG A 337 -9.44 18.45 -18.87
N SER A 338 -10.60 17.78 -18.90
CA SER A 338 -11.51 17.83 -20.05
C SER A 338 -12.29 19.13 -20.13
N LYS A 339 -12.37 19.86 -19.03
CA LYS A 339 -13.04 21.15 -18.92
C LYS A 339 -12.06 22.30 -19.07
N PRO A 340 -12.54 23.49 -19.51
CA PRO A 340 -11.67 24.65 -19.62
C PRO A 340 -11.11 25.08 -18.26
N ILE A 341 -9.86 25.54 -18.28
CA ILE A 341 -9.21 26.08 -17.08
C ILE A 341 -9.83 27.43 -16.71
N ASN A 342 -9.96 27.70 -15.44
CA ASN A 342 -10.32 29.02 -14.95
C ASN A 342 -9.07 29.93 -15.02
N THR A 343 -9.08 30.88 -15.95
CA THR A 343 -7.95 31.77 -16.23
C THR A 343 -7.61 32.72 -15.08
N ARG A 344 -8.59 32.99 -14.18
CA ARG A 344 -8.34 33.89 -13.04
C ARG A 344 -7.43 33.27 -11.97
N ASN A 345 -7.58 31.98 -11.73
CA ASN A 345 -6.82 31.27 -10.66
C ASN A 345 -5.91 30.16 -11.21
N MET A 346 -5.91 29.95 -12.52
CA MET A 346 -5.14 28.91 -13.22
C MET A 346 -5.40 27.51 -12.62
N ARG A 347 -6.70 27.16 -12.43
CA ARG A 347 -7.15 25.89 -11.87
C ARG A 347 -8.17 25.23 -12.77
N TYR A 348 -8.07 23.93 -12.93
CA TYR A 348 -9.15 23.12 -13.51
C TYR A 348 -10.26 22.90 -12.49
N PRO A 349 -11.51 22.77 -12.92
CA PRO A 349 -12.57 22.29 -12.04
C PRO A 349 -12.28 20.86 -11.59
N TYR A 350 -12.88 20.45 -10.48
CA TYR A 350 -12.71 19.11 -9.97
C TYR A 350 -13.87 18.21 -10.37
N SER A 351 -13.57 16.94 -10.64
CA SER A 351 -14.54 15.85 -10.78
C SER A 351 -14.51 14.96 -9.56
N PHE A 352 -15.64 14.39 -9.21
CA PHE A 352 -15.81 13.46 -8.10
C PHE A 352 -16.19 12.10 -8.64
N THR A 353 -15.51 11.07 -8.18
CA THR A 353 -15.83 9.68 -8.45
C THR A 353 -16.13 8.99 -7.13
N GLN A 354 -17.24 8.26 -7.08
CA GLN A 354 -17.67 7.55 -5.89
C GLN A 354 -17.79 6.07 -6.19
N THR A 355 -17.22 5.24 -5.34
CA THR A 355 -17.24 3.79 -5.47
C THR A 355 -17.57 3.14 -4.14
N LEU A 356 -18.41 2.11 -4.18
CA LEU A 356 -18.68 1.25 -3.04
C LEU A 356 -18.21 -0.16 -3.39
N ASN A 357 -17.24 -0.66 -2.65
CA ASN A 357 -16.78 -2.04 -2.78
C ASN A 357 -17.26 -2.84 -1.58
N PHE A 358 -17.64 -4.07 -1.82
CA PHE A 358 -18.02 -5.00 -0.76
C PHE A 358 -17.41 -6.36 -1.05
N SER A 359 -16.87 -6.96 -0.01
CA SER A 359 -16.28 -8.29 -0.07
C SER A 359 -16.68 -9.07 1.19
N GLY A 360 -16.86 -10.34 1.04
CA GLY A 360 -17.28 -11.17 2.15
C GLY A 360 -16.64 -12.55 2.10
N ASN A 361 -16.55 -13.14 3.29
CA ASN A 361 -16.16 -14.52 3.52
C ASN A 361 -17.23 -15.20 4.36
N ILE A 362 -17.62 -16.41 3.96
CA ILE A 362 -18.58 -17.24 4.67
C ILE A 362 -17.99 -18.65 4.77
N THR A 363 -17.87 -19.17 5.99
CA THR A 363 -17.50 -20.56 6.23
C THR A 363 -18.78 -21.35 6.49
N LEU A 364 -19.27 -22.08 5.48
CA LEU A 364 -20.54 -22.84 5.57
C LEU A 364 -20.44 -24.05 6.48
N ALA A 365 -19.30 -24.73 6.48
CA ALA A 365 -19.02 -25.89 7.30
C ALA A 365 -17.51 -26.09 7.40
N LYS A 366 -17.05 -27.04 8.22
CA LYS A 366 -15.62 -27.36 8.30
C LYS A 366 -15.08 -27.71 6.91
N GLY A 367 -14.11 -26.90 6.44
CA GLY A 367 -13.47 -27.05 5.14
C GLY A 367 -14.18 -26.37 3.96
N TRP A 368 -15.39 -25.80 4.11
CA TRP A 368 -16.08 -25.06 3.06
C TRP A 368 -15.96 -23.56 3.27
N ASN A 369 -15.35 -22.87 2.32
CA ASN A 369 -15.22 -21.41 2.35
C ASN A 369 -15.77 -20.79 1.06
N ILE A 370 -16.60 -19.77 1.23
CA ILE A 370 -17.09 -18.93 0.12
C ILE A 370 -16.51 -17.55 0.31
N ASN A 371 -15.86 -17.02 -0.73
CA ASN A 371 -15.46 -15.64 -0.79
C ASN A 371 -16.18 -14.97 -1.96
N PHE A 372 -16.63 -13.75 -1.77
CA PHE A 372 -17.19 -12.94 -2.84
C PHE A 372 -16.67 -11.52 -2.78
N SER A 373 -16.59 -10.87 -3.92
CA SER A 373 -16.19 -9.49 -4.05
C SER A 373 -16.97 -8.84 -5.18
N SER A 374 -17.46 -7.64 -4.94
CA SER A 374 -18.15 -6.83 -5.93
C SER A 374 -17.98 -5.35 -5.58
N GLY A 375 -18.39 -4.47 -6.48
CA GLY A 375 -18.42 -3.05 -6.24
C GLY A 375 -19.51 -2.37 -7.08
N TYR A 376 -19.82 -1.14 -6.73
CA TYR A 376 -20.73 -0.29 -7.45
C TYR A 376 -20.09 1.06 -7.70
N ASP A 377 -20.08 1.47 -8.97
CA ASP A 377 -19.62 2.79 -9.39
C ASP A 377 -20.83 3.72 -9.54
N PHE A 378 -20.89 4.75 -8.71
CA PHE A 378 -22.02 5.70 -8.70
C PHE A 378 -22.00 6.64 -9.91
N ASN A 379 -20.84 6.87 -10.52
CA ASN A 379 -20.70 7.74 -11.69
C ASN A 379 -21.22 7.04 -12.94
N TYR A 380 -20.85 5.79 -13.15
CA TYR A 380 -21.31 4.98 -14.26
C TYR A 380 -22.63 4.25 -13.97
N LYS A 381 -23.09 4.26 -12.70
CA LYS A 381 -24.29 3.54 -12.23
C LYS A 381 -24.27 2.06 -12.61
N LYS A 382 -23.11 1.43 -12.48
CA LYS A 382 -22.87 0.03 -12.85
C LYS A 382 -22.15 -0.71 -11.74
N LEU A 383 -22.42 -2.02 -11.67
CA LEU A 383 -21.61 -2.92 -10.86
C LEU A 383 -20.24 -3.09 -11.52
N SER A 384 -19.21 -3.08 -10.69
CA SER A 384 -17.86 -3.42 -11.10
C SER A 384 -17.69 -4.95 -11.22
N MET A 385 -16.48 -5.39 -11.46
CA MET A 385 -16.16 -6.81 -11.54
C MET A 385 -16.68 -7.55 -10.30
N THR A 386 -17.57 -8.51 -10.51
CA THR A 386 -18.15 -9.33 -9.46
C THR A 386 -17.58 -10.73 -9.54
N THR A 387 -16.95 -11.17 -8.48
CA THR A 387 -16.31 -12.47 -8.37
C THR A 387 -16.84 -13.24 -7.17
N ALA A 388 -16.97 -14.54 -7.31
CA ALA A 388 -17.25 -15.46 -6.21
C ALA A 388 -16.29 -16.66 -6.32
N SER A 389 -15.82 -17.14 -5.18
CA SER A 389 -15.02 -18.34 -5.10
C SER A 389 -15.54 -19.26 -4.00
N LEU A 390 -15.63 -20.52 -4.32
CA LEU A 390 -15.97 -21.60 -3.40
C LEU A 390 -14.76 -22.51 -3.29
N SER A 391 -14.28 -22.73 -2.10
CA SER A 391 -13.20 -23.69 -1.83
C SER A 391 -13.60 -24.70 -0.78
N ARG A 392 -13.10 -25.93 -0.97
CA ARG A 392 -13.28 -27.01 -0.01
C ARG A 392 -11.99 -27.75 0.22
N ASP A 393 -11.61 -27.86 1.46
CA ASP A 393 -10.52 -28.73 1.92
C ASP A 393 -11.10 -30.13 2.22
N LEU A 394 -10.63 -31.14 1.47
CA LEU A 394 -11.02 -32.55 1.58
C LEU A 394 -9.92 -33.41 2.22
N HIS A 395 -9.05 -32.81 3.01
CA HIS A 395 -7.92 -33.44 3.67
C HIS A 395 -6.77 -33.80 2.71
N CYS A 396 -6.96 -34.74 1.81
CA CYS A 396 -5.97 -35.12 0.80
C CYS A 396 -6.14 -34.39 -0.53
N PHE A 397 -7.29 -33.75 -0.72
CA PHE A 397 -7.62 -33.02 -1.94
C PHE A 397 -8.09 -31.62 -1.62
N GLU A 398 -7.86 -30.71 -2.54
CA GLU A 398 -8.38 -29.35 -2.52
C GLU A 398 -9.25 -29.13 -3.74
N MET A 399 -10.46 -28.67 -3.52
CA MET A 399 -11.39 -28.28 -4.56
C MET A 399 -11.57 -26.76 -4.52
N SER A 400 -11.45 -26.10 -5.64
CA SER A 400 -11.77 -24.69 -5.77
C SER A 400 -12.58 -24.43 -7.03
N CYS A 401 -13.58 -23.58 -6.91
CA CYS A 401 -14.38 -23.07 -8.02
C CYS A 401 -14.37 -21.54 -7.93
N SER A 402 -13.91 -20.87 -8.95
CA SER A 402 -13.96 -19.43 -9.06
C SER A 402 -14.84 -19.00 -10.21
N ILE A 403 -15.71 -18.04 -9.94
CA ILE A 403 -16.70 -17.53 -10.88
C ILE A 403 -16.49 -16.02 -11.01
N VAL A 404 -16.40 -15.52 -12.22
CA VAL A 404 -16.50 -14.10 -12.54
C VAL A 404 -17.88 -13.91 -13.18
N LEU A 405 -18.71 -13.02 -12.59
CA LEU A 405 -20.06 -12.77 -13.06
C LEU A 405 -20.13 -11.55 -13.99
N LEU A 406 -19.26 -10.55 -13.73
CA LEU A 406 -19.21 -9.30 -14.50
C LEU A 406 -17.74 -8.88 -14.67
N PRO A 407 -17.37 -8.25 -15.80
CA PRO A 407 -18.18 -7.90 -16.98
C PRO A 407 -18.44 -9.08 -17.91
N TYR A 408 -17.64 -10.14 -17.82
CA TYR A 408 -17.76 -11.36 -18.61
C TYR A 408 -17.93 -12.53 -17.65
N SER A 409 -18.95 -13.38 -17.89
CA SER A 409 -19.14 -14.58 -17.09
C SER A 409 -18.09 -15.62 -17.47
N SER A 410 -17.33 -16.05 -16.51
CA SER A 410 -16.39 -17.17 -16.63
C SER A 410 -16.36 -17.96 -15.36
N PHE A 411 -16.08 -19.25 -15.45
CA PHE A 411 -15.85 -20.06 -14.28
C PHE A 411 -14.58 -20.91 -14.48
N ASN A 412 -13.89 -21.14 -13.37
CA ASN A 412 -12.74 -22.03 -13.33
C ASN A 412 -12.95 -23.02 -12.18
N PHE A 413 -12.87 -24.29 -12.48
CA PHE A 413 -12.94 -25.35 -11.49
C PHE A 413 -11.56 -26.03 -11.43
N SER A 414 -11.03 -26.20 -10.22
CA SER A 414 -9.75 -26.87 -9.97
C SER A 414 -9.94 -27.91 -8.86
N PHE A 415 -9.45 -29.10 -9.11
CA PHE A 415 -9.39 -30.19 -8.15
C PHE A 415 -7.94 -30.69 -8.09
N ARG A 416 -7.30 -30.61 -6.93
CA ARG A 416 -5.88 -30.95 -6.76
C ARG A 416 -5.68 -31.92 -5.63
N ALA A 417 -4.75 -32.87 -5.83
CA ALA A 417 -4.24 -33.67 -4.73
C ALA A 417 -3.22 -32.83 -3.91
N ARG A 418 -3.34 -32.85 -2.62
CA ARG A 418 -2.51 -32.08 -1.68
C ARG A 418 -1.34 -32.90 -1.13
N ALA A 419 -1.49 -34.23 -1.05
CA ALA A 419 -0.42 -35.13 -0.67
C ALA A 419 0.56 -35.29 -1.84
N ALA A 420 1.85 -35.08 -1.58
CA ALA A 420 2.91 -35.18 -2.62
C ALA A 420 2.88 -36.53 -3.33
N GLU A 421 2.63 -37.62 -2.60
CA GLU A 421 2.53 -38.99 -3.13
C GLU A 421 1.35 -39.19 -4.10
N LEU A 422 0.20 -38.53 -3.83
CA LEU A 422 -0.98 -38.55 -4.70
C LEU A 422 -0.84 -37.58 -5.89
N ALA A 423 -0.13 -36.49 -5.73
CA ALA A 423 0.10 -35.53 -6.80
C ALA A 423 0.96 -36.11 -7.92
N ASP A 424 1.90 -36.98 -7.59
CA ASP A 424 2.75 -37.66 -8.57
C ASP A 424 2.00 -38.79 -9.28
N ALA A 425 1.08 -39.49 -8.61
CA ALA A 425 0.25 -40.54 -9.21
C ALA A 425 -0.83 -40.00 -10.18
N LEU A 426 -1.23 -38.74 -10.04
CA LEU A 426 -2.26 -38.08 -10.88
C LEU A 426 -1.69 -37.29 -12.07
N LYS A 427 -0.38 -37.32 -12.28
CA LYS A 427 0.30 -36.66 -13.42
C LYS A 427 0.30 -37.48 -14.70
N TYR A 428 -0.25 -38.69 -14.69
CA TYR A 428 -0.34 -39.58 -15.86
C TYR A 428 -1.76 -39.66 -16.41
#